data_705356856a3767c536a4e60c412814d4
#
_entry.id   705356856a3767c536a4e60c412814d4
#
_cell.length_a   1.000
_cell.length_b   1.000
_cell.length_c   1.000
_cell.angle_alpha   90.00
_cell.angle_beta   90.00
_cell.angle_gamma   90.00
#
_symmetry.space_group_name_H-M   'P 1'
#
loop_
_entity.id
_entity.type
_entity.pdbx_description
1 polymer ?
#
loop_
_entity_poly.entity_id
_entity_poly.type
_entity_poly.pdbx_seq_one_letter_code
_entity_poly.pdbx_strand_id
1 'polypeptide(L)'
;MFSRSRFVIASVAVLTAVVLITYQPALRLNFYGDDYSFLETAGRSSLAQYLAFYFDPRLQTGWYRPMQGVLFGLEWVLFGGNPAGYHLVNVLVHLANCLLLFALVRVVSQKWRVAFLSALIYAGLPVYSIAVFWPGDADFLLTCFYLCSILSWVLYLQHSKRRFSILSFIFFLLALTTKEFGVTLPVMLFLVDRLLLRDKIAVPMLMRRYAPFAIVYLIYLPLEYYIQSRSVLTNTYGYGVAGYVLSNFVQYLAALAFPWGLPEPITYLWLSIAILGLGYLVLAKKSAPLLFLSLAAALAFLPVTPFPWFFTRYLYLAVMATTIVIALLVELARTRLAHVRAFAPSVSAALALIVLGSAIGVTETAADFAELGRQTRVPFRDISQRYSSFPDDTYLYFINPPTITSQLSGMFFLRYGAGVRVASDESGNQRANLREHANAYVIYFDEQRRTRELSVDKSLAVDTRPAPPVNFAAPIRLEDFELASAAVRRDQAVVLLLYWRGVKPIENDYTVTAHLIDANGRVIAQSEQMPRRGQAPTRAWAPGPLIVDAIQLPMPLDIPSGMYRLEIALYDPTTQQRVAIVDTRGSVIADRVVIEYLRVAE
;
A
#
# COMPACT_ATOMS: atom_id res chain seq x y z
N MET A 1 14.11 -47.62 -6.64
CA MET A 1 14.74 -46.61 -5.79
C MET A 1 15.33 -45.54 -6.67
N PHE A 2 14.70 -44.35 -6.83
CA PHE A 2 15.22 -43.26 -7.66
C PHE A 2 16.53 -42.76 -7.06
N SER A 3 17.56 -42.52 -7.91
CA SER A 3 18.80 -41.88 -7.44
C SER A 3 18.49 -40.49 -6.84
N ARG A 4 19.27 -40.05 -5.84
CA ARG A 4 19.06 -38.76 -5.15
C ARG A 4 18.91 -37.58 -6.16
N SER A 5 19.66 -37.61 -7.25
CA SER A 5 19.59 -36.62 -8.32
C SER A 5 18.24 -36.59 -9.06
N ARG A 6 17.67 -37.75 -9.36
CA ARG A 6 16.35 -37.84 -10.03
C ARG A 6 15.22 -37.29 -9.15
N PHE A 7 15.29 -37.51 -7.83
CA PHE A 7 14.31 -36.93 -6.90
C PHE A 7 14.38 -35.40 -6.85
N VAL A 8 15.59 -34.83 -6.84
CA VAL A 8 15.78 -33.36 -6.89
C VAL A 8 15.19 -32.80 -8.16
N ILE A 9 15.57 -33.36 -9.32
CA ILE A 9 15.08 -32.92 -10.64
C ILE A 9 13.54 -32.98 -10.68
N ALA A 10 12.96 -34.09 -10.26
CA ALA A 10 11.50 -34.24 -10.21
C ALA A 10 10.85 -33.22 -9.28
N SER A 11 11.41 -32.98 -8.09
CA SER A 11 10.92 -31.98 -7.14
C SER A 11 10.96 -30.56 -7.72
N VAL A 12 12.06 -30.17 -8.34
CA VAL A 12 12.18 -28.86 -9.01
C VAL A 12 11.17 -28.74 -10.14
N ALA A 13 11.03 -29.75 -10.99
CA ALA A 13 10.06 -29.75 -12.09
C ALA A 13 8.61 -29.60 -11.59
N VAL A 14 8.23 -30.33 -10.53
CA VAL A 14 6.88 -30.23 -9.96
C VAL A 14 6.65 -28.86 -9.34
N LEU A 15 7.59 -28.32 -8.56
CA LEU A 15 7.48 -26.98 -7.96
C LEU A 15 7.34 -25.92 -9.05
N THR A 16 8.16 -26.02 -10.11
CA THR A 16 8.07 -25.09 -11.25
C THR A 16 6.70 -25.16 -11.92
N ALA A 17 6.21 -26.37 -12.19
CA ALA A 17 4.89 -26.55 -12.81
C ALA A 17 3.76 -26.01 -11.93
N VAL A 18 3.78 -26.29 -10.62
CA VAL A 18 2.77 -25.81 -9.67
C VAL A 18 2.77 -24.27 -9.63
N VAL A 19 3.92 -23.63 -9.49
CA VAL A 19 4.00 -22.16 -9.44
C VAL A 19 3.50 -21.54 -10.75
N LEU A 20 4.00 -22.01 -11.90
CA LEU A 20 3.64 -21.43 -13.21
C LEU A 20 2.15 -21.61 -13.53
N ILE A 21 1.58 -22.79 -13.19
CA ILE A 21 0.14 -23.05 -13.42
C ILE A 21 -0.71 -22.22 -12.47
N THR A 22 -0.37 -22.20 -11.17
CA THR A 22 -1.15 -21.49 -10.14
C THR A 22 -1.14 -19.99 -10.35
N TYR A 23 0.02 -19.41 -10.70
CA TYR A 23 0.17 -17.94 -10.85
C TYR A 23 0.08 -17.46 -12.31
N GLN A 24 -0.29 -18.34 -13.28
CA GLN A 24 -0.54 -17.93 -14.65
C GLN A 24 -1.50 -16.74 -14.79
N PRO A 25 -2.57 -16.59 -13.93
CA PRO A 25 -3.45 -15.44 -14.03
C PRO A 25 -2.74 -14.08 -13.78
N ALA A 26 -1.63 -14.07 -13.06
CA ALA A 26 -0.84 -12.84 -12.82
C ALA A 26 -0.43 -12.15 -14.13
N LEU A 27 -0.05 -12.91 -15.15
CA LEU A 27 0.41 -12.38 -16.45
C LEU A 27 -0.66 -11.59 -17.21
N ARG A 28 -1.91 -11.65 -16.78
CA ARG A 28 -3.06 -10.93 -17.38
C ARG A 28 -3.49 -9.73 -16.54
N LEU A 29 -2.88 -9.53 -15.39
CA LEU A 29 -3.17 -8.40 -14.51
C LEU A 29 -2.55 -7.12 -15.07
N ASN A 30 -3.16 -6.01 -14.74
CA ASN A 30 -2.61 -4.68 -14.99
C ASN A 30 -1.93 -4.15 -13.74
N PHE A 31 -1.22 -3.04 -13.89
CA PHE A 31 -0.71 -2.26 -12.75
C PHE A 31 -1.82 -1.81 -11.82
N TYR A 32 -1.49 -1.66 -10.54
CA TYR A 32 -2.40 -1.27 -9.49
C TYR A 32 -1.73 -0.32 -8.48
N GLY A 33 -2.49 0.66 -8.02
CA GLY A 33 -2.07 1.49 -6.89
C GLY A 33 -0.75 2.23 -7.16
N ASP A 34 0.21 2.03 -6.28
CA ASP A 34 1.50 2.73 -6.29
C ASP A 34 2.41 2.36 -7.47
N ASP A 35 2.11 1.27 -8.19
CA ASP A 35 2.84 0.90 -9.41
C ASP A 35 2.93 2.08 -10.38
N TYR A 36 1.84 2.81 -10.54
CA TYR A 36 1.78 3.96 -11.45
C TYR A 36 2.74 5.07 -11.06
N SER A 37 2.89 5.33 -9.77
CA SER A 37 3.84 6.33 -9.25
C SER A 37 5.29 5.91 -9.48
N PHE A 38 5.59 4.63 -9.29
CA PHE A 38 6.92 4.09 -9.56
C PHE A 38 7.27 4.14 -11.05
N LEU A 39 6.32 3.80 -11.92
CA LEU A 39 6.48 3.85 -13.39
C LEU A 39 6.70 5.28 -13.88
N GLU A 40 5.94 6.24 -13.38
CA GLU A 40 6.13 7.65 -13.71
C GLU A 40 7.51 8.15 -13.25
N THR A 41 7.93 7.80 -12.03
CA THR A 41 9.24 8.17 -11.50
C THR A 41 10.35 7.57 -12.37
N ALA A 42 10.23 6.29 -12.78
CA ALA A 42 11.20 5.63 -13.64
C ALA A 42 11.24 6.26 -15.05
N GLY A 43 10.07 6.58 -15.61
CA GLY A 43 10.00 7.07 -16.98
C GLY A 43 10.30 8.55 -17.17
N ARG A 44 10.11 9.39 -16.14
CA ARG A 44 10.42 10.83 -16.20
C ARG A 44 11.83 11.19 -15.75
N SER A 45 12.51 10.30 -15.02
CA SER A 45 13.81 10.59 -14.43
C SER A 45 14.96 10.10 -15.32
N SER A 46 16.04 10.86 -15.41
CA SER A 46 17.32 10.32 -15.84
C SER A 46 17.81 9.28 -14.83
N LEU A 47 18.70 8.38 -15.25
CA LEU A 47 19.26 7.36 -14.35
C LEU A 47 19.85 7.96 -13.07
N ALA A 48 20.57 9.08 -13.18
CA ALA A 48 21.15 9.76 -12.03
C ALA A 48 20.08 10.30 -11.07
N GLN A 49 19.03 10.93 -11.59
CA GLN A 49 17.91 11.43 -10.80
C GLN A 49 17.15 10.28 -10.14
N TYR A 50 16.91 9.18 -10.87
CA TYR A 50 16.23 7.99 -10.38
C TYR A 50 16.98 7.35 -9.22
N LEU A 51 18.29 7.13 -9.38
CA LEU A 51 19.11 6.59 -8.31
C LEU A 51 19.20 7.54 -7.12
N ALA A 52 19.37 8.84 -7.35
CA ALA A 52 19.36 9.84 -6.29
C ALA A 52 18.04 9.79 -5.51
N PHE A 53 16.89 9.70 -6.20
CA PHE A 53 15.58 9.61 -5.54
C PHE A 53 15.51 8.42 -4.57
N TYR A 54 15.93 7.23 -4.95
CA TYR A 54 15.83 6.04 -4.10
C TYR A 54 16.93 5.91 -3.05
N PHE A 55 18.14 6.44 -3.31
CA PHE A 55 19.29 6.27 -2.42
C PHE A 55 19.53 7.48 -1.50
N ASP A 56 19.02 8.67 -1.82
CA ASP A 56 19.13 9.83 -0.93
C ASP A 56 17.99 9.84 0.10
N PRO A 57 18.30 9.61 1.40
CA PRO A 57 17.29 9.58 2.43
C PRO A 57 16.52 10.89 2.61
N ARG A 58 17.09 12.01 2.17
CA ARG A 58 16.46 13.34 2.27
C ARG A 58 15.28 13.48 1.34
N LEU A 59 15.25 12.69 0.25
CA LEU A 59 14.17 12.68 -0.75
C LEU A 59 13.07 11.68 -0.39
N GLN A 60 13.29 10.80 0.61
CA GLN A 60 12.31 9.82 1.03
C GLN A 60 11.32 10.42 2.04
N THR A 61 10.04 10.17 1.79
CA THR A 61 8.92 10.64 2.64
C THR A 61 8.01 9.50 3.13
N GLY A 62 8.40 8.26 2.90
CA GLY A 62 7.65 7.07 3.31
C GLY A 62 8.56 6.02 3.92
N TRP A 63 9.25 5.27 3.07
CA TRP A 63 10.08 4.13 3.43
C TRP A 63 11.44 4.21 2.72
N TYR A 64 12.50 3.69 3.36
CA TYR A 64 13.80 3.58 2.71
C TYR A 64 13.96 2.22 2.04
N ARG A 65 13.61 2.14 0.75
CA ARG A 65 13.59 0.88 -0.02
C ARG A 65 14.35 0.96 -1.35
N PRO A 66 15.63 1.29 -1.35
CA PRO A 66 16.39 1.48 -2.61
C PRO A 66 16.43 0.23 -3.49
N MET A 67 16.47 -0.99 -2.92
CA MET A 67 16.48 -2.22 -3.74
C MET A 67 15.14 -2.50 -4.43
N GLN A 68 14.02 -2.10 -3.85
CA GLN A 68 12.73 -2.11 -4.55
C GLN A 68 12.78 -1.17 -5.77
N GLY A 69 13.33 0.05 -5.58
CA GLY A 69 13.53 0.99 -6.68
C GLY A 69 14.45 0.44 -7.76
N VAL A 70 15.56 -0.21 -7.39
CA VAL A 70 16.46 -0.85 -8.37
C VAL A 70 15.72 -1.91 -9.20
N LEU A 71 14.93 -2.77 -8.57
CA LEU A 71 14.14 -3.77 -9.30
C LEU A 71 13.17 -3.09 -10.26
N PHE A 72 12.38 -2.13 -9.80
CA PHE A 72 11.39 -1.42 -10.61
C PHE A 72 12.04 -0.66 -11.79
N GLY A 73 13.20 -0.04 -11.56
CA GLY A 73 13.98 0.62 -12.62
C GLY A 73 14.52 -0.35 -13.68
N LEU A 74 14.98 -1.53 -13.27
CA LEU A 74 15.39 -2.58 -14.20
C LEU A 74 14.20 -3.10 -15.02
N GLU A 75 13.06 -3.32 -14.38
CA GLU A 75 11.83 -3.76 -15.05
C GLU A 75 11.34 -2.70 -16.05
N TRP A 76 11.43 -1.40 -15.70
CA TRP A 76 11.13 -0.31 -16.62
C TRP A 76 12.01 -0.33 -17.87
N VAL A 77 13.31 -0.53 -17.70
CA VAL A 77 14.25 -0.61 -18.83
C VAL A 77 13.96 -1.82 -19.73
N LEU A 78 13.54 -2.95 -19.15
CA LEU A 78 13.28 -4.19 -19.89
C LEU A 78 11.92 -4.25 -20.52
N PHE A 79 10.89 -3.73 -19.85
CA PHE A 79 9.49 -3.96 -20.23
C PHE A 79 8.70 -2.68 -20.49
N GLY A 80 9.23 -1.51 -20.14
CA GLY A 80 8.53 -0.24 -20.25
C GLY A 80 7.20 -0.28 -19.50
N GLY A 81 6.11 0.13 -20.15
CA GLY A 81 4.76 0.10 -19.58
C GLY A 81 4.01 -1.24 -19.74
N ASN A 82 4.70 -2.36 -20.05
CA ASN A 82 4.04 -3.67 -20.21
C ASN A 82 3.94 -4.40 -18.86
N PRO A 83 2.75 -4.51 -18.23
CA PRO A 83 2.60 -5.11 -16.91
C PRO A 83 2.97 -6.59 -16.87
N ALA A 84 2.79 -7.34 -17.95
CA ALA A 84 3.07 -8.77 -17.99
C ALA A 84 4.53 -9.10 -17.64
N GLY A 85 5.48 -8.22 -18.03
CA GLY A 85 6.90 -8.39 -17.70
C GLY A 85 7.17 -8.30 -16.19
N TYR A 86 6.57 -7.33 -15.50
CA TYR A 86 6.69 -7.15 -14.05
C TYR A 86 6.08 -8.33 -13.28
N HIS A 87 4.88 -8.75 -13.66
CA HIS A 87 4.25 -9.93 -13.08
C HIS A 87 5.05 -11.21 -13.31
N LEU A 88 5.68 -11.36 -14.49
CA LEU A 88 6.57 -12.49 -14.77
C LEU A 88 7.76 -12.51 -13.80
N VAL A 89 8.40 -11.37 -13.55
CA VAL A 89 9.51 -11.27 -12.58
C VAL A 89 9.04 -11.69 -11.19
N ASN A 90 7.88 -11.21 -10.72
CA ASN A 90 7.32 -11.58 -9.42
C ASN A 90 7.11 -13.10 -9.33
N VAL A 91 6.52 -13.72 -10.35
CA VAL A 91 6.30 -15.18 -10.39
C VAL A 91 7.63 -15.95 -10.39
N LEU A 92 8.63 -15.48 -11.12
CA LEU A 92 9.96 -16.12 -11.14
C LEU A 92 10.69 -15.98 -9.81
N VAL A 93 10.60 -14.83 -9.14
CA VAL A 93 11.18 -14.65 -7.80
C VAL A 93 10.41 -15.49 -6.77
N HIS A 94 9.07 -15.60 -6.90
CA HIS A 94 8.29 -16.52 -6.06
C HIS A 94 8.73 -17.99 -6.26
N LEU A 95 8.96 -18.42 -7.49
CA LEU A 95 9.53 -19.75 -7.76
C LEU A 95 10.91 -19.91 -7.10
N ALA A 96 11.78 -18.90 -7.20
CA ALA A 96 13.08 -18.90 -6.53
C ALA A 96 12.91 -19.05 -5.00
N ASN A 97 11.95 -18.37 -4.39
CA ASN A 97 11.63 -18.51 -2.97
C ASN A 97 11.18 -19.92 -2.59
N CYS A 98 10.35 -20.56 -3.41
CA CYS A 98 9.96 -21.96 -3.22
C CYS A 98 11.18 -22.91 -3.27
N LEU A 99 12.08 -22.69 -4.23
CA LEU A 99 13.31 -23.49 -4.37
C LEU A 99 14.30 -23.22 -3.24
N LEU A 100 14.43 -21.98 -2.77
CA LEU A 100 15.25 -21.61 -1.62
C LEU A 100 14.71 -22.24 -0.33
N LEU A 101 13.37 -22.22 -0.13
CA LEU A 101 12.74 -22.91 0.99
C LEU A 101 13.00 -24.42 0.94
N PHE A 102 12.83 -25.04 -0.23
CA PHE A 102 13.19 -26.45 -0.45
C PHE A 102 14.65 -26.74 -0.07
N ALA A 103 15.59 -25.92 -0.56
CA ALA A 103 17.02 -26.07 -0.28
C ALA A 103 17.33 -25.88 1.21
N LEU A 104 16.80 -24.83 1.84
CA LEU A 104 17.02 -24.53 3.25
C LEU A 104 16.49 -25.67 4.15
N VAL A 105 15.24 -26.09 3.97
CA VAL A 105 14.65 -27.16 4.75
C VAL A 105 15.40 -28.47 4.51
N ARG A 106 15.88 -28.73 3.28
CA ARG A 106 16.67 -29.92 2.96
C ARG A 106 18.01 -29.92 3.68
N VAL A 107 18.71 -28.78 3.70
CA VAL A 107 20.03 -28.65 4.35
C VAL A 107 19.91 -28.77 5.87
N VAL A 108 18.85 -28.19 6.47
CA VAL A 108 18.66 -28.21 7.92
C VAL A 108 18.11 -29.55 8.41
N SER A 109 17.02 -30.05 7.79
CA SER A 109 16.33 -31.25 8.27
C SER A 109 16.95 -32.56 7.79
N GLN A 110 17.77 -32.53 6.73
CA GLN A 110 18.31 -33.68 6.01
C GLN A 110 17.22 -34.63 5.43
N LYS A 111 15.94 -34.19 5.41
CA LYS A 111 14.78 -34.97 4.98
C LYS A 111 14.17 -34.43 3.69
N TRP A 112 14.35 -35.13 2.57
CA TRP A 112 13.86 -34.72 1.26
C TRP A 112 12.33 -34.51 1.20
N ARG A 113 11.57 -35.41 1.86
CA ARG A 113 10.11 -35.31 1.86
C ARG A 113 9.61 -34.06 2.59
N VAL A 114 10.19 -33.78 3.74
CA VAL A 114 9.83 -32.58 4.51
C VAL A 114 10.13 -31.32 3.68
N ALA A 115 11.32 -31.27 3.06
CA ALA A 115 11.70 -30.14 2.23
C ALA A 115 10.75 -29.93 1.03
N PHE A 116 10.44 -31.03 0.31
CA PHE A 116 9.53 -30.98 -0.82
C PHE A 116 8.10 -30.59 -0.42
N LEU A 117 7.55 -31.20 0.63
CA LEU A 117 6.21 -30.92 1.10
C LEU A 117 6.07 -29.47 1.59
N SER A 118 7.06 -28.96 2.32
CA SER A 118 7.05 -27.56 2.76
C SER A 118 7.00 -26.59 1.59
N ALA A 119 7.85 -26.80 0.58
CA ALA A 119 7.89 -25.97 -0.60
C ALA A 119 6.65 -26.14 -1.48
N LEU A 120 6.10 -27.36 -1.60
CA LEU A 120 4.91 -27.64 -2.40
C LEU A 120 3.67 -26.97 -1.80
N ILE A 121 3.47 -27.07 -0.49
CA ILE A 121 2.35 -26.40 0.19
C ILE A 121 2.52 -24.88 0.04
N TYR A 122 3.73 -24.35 0.27
CA TYR A 122 3.99 -22.94 0.14
C TYR A 122 3.73 -22.42 -1.28
N ALA A 123 4.08 -23.17 -2.31
CA ALA A 123 4.08 -22.73 -3.71
C ALA A 123 2.73 -22.22 -4.24
N GLY A 124 1.60 -22.63 -3.65
CA GLY A 124 0.28 -22.28 -4.18
C GLY A 124 -0.66 -21.60 -3.20
N LEU A 125 -0.21 -21.16 -2.02
CA LEU A 125 -1.11 -20.62 -1.00
C LEU A 125 -1.77 -19.29 -1.41
N PRO A 126 -3.11 -19.18 -1.34
CA PRO A 126 -3.82 -17.94 -1.68
C PRO A 126 -3.63 -16.82 -0.63
N VAL A 127 -3.34 -17.15 0.63
CA VAL A 127 -3.31 -16.20 1.75
C VAL A 127 -2.38 -14.99 1.54
N TYR A 128 -1.32 -15.18 0.77
CA TYR A 128 -0.35 -14.11 0.47
C TYR A 128 -0.26 -13.78 -1.02
N SER A 129 -1.12 -14.34 -1.88
CA SER A 129 -0.98 -14.23 -3.35
C SER A 129 -0.94 -12.79 -3.86
N ILE A 130 -1.55 -11.83 -3.14
CA ILE A 130 -1.45 -10.40 -3.44
C ILE A 130 0.02 -9.93 -3.47
N ALA A 131 0.90 -10.45 -2.61
CA ALA A 131 2.33 -10.12 -2.64
C ALA A 131 3.03 -10.55 -3.94
N VAL A 132 2.48 -11.54 -4.65
CA VAL A 132 2.98 -11.97 -5.98
C VAL A 132 2.28 -11.21 -7.10
N PHE A 133 0.99 -10.85 -6.93
CA PHE A 133 0.21 -10.15 -7.93
C PHE A 133 0.53 -8.66 -8.04
N TRP A 134 1.05 -8.05 -6.98
CA TRP A 134 1.32 -6.62 -6.96
C TRP A 134 2.79 -6.32 -7.24
N PRO A 135 3.15 -5.74 -8.41
CA PRO A 135 4.54 -5.38 -8.72
C PRO A 135 5.16 -4.42 -7.71
N GLY A 136 4.38 -3.47 -7.19
CA GLY A 136 4.84 -2.52 -6.16
C GLY A 136 5.01 -3.11 -4.76
N ASP A 137 4.70 -4.40 -4.53
CA ASP A 137 4.99 -5.06 -3.25
C ASP A 137 6.42 -5.60 -3.26
N ALA A 138 7.16 -5.38 -2.18
CA ALA A 138 8.54 -5.81 -2.05
C ALA A 138 8.70 -7.11 -1.23
N ASP A 139 7.62 -7.75 -0.77
CA ASP A 139 7.69 -8.93 0.11
C ASP A 139 8.35 -10.13 -0.57
N PHE A 140 8.08 -10.35 -1.85
CA PHE A 140 8.67 -11.45 -2.60
C PHE A 140 10.19 -11.29 -2.78
N LEU A 141 10.68 -10.07 -3.06
CA LEU A 141 12.09 -9.77 -3.23
C LEU A 141 12.84 -9.80 -1.88
N LEU A 142 12.26 -9.16 -0.86
CA LEU A 142 12.76 -9.25 0.52
C LEU A 142 12.96 -10.71 0.93
N THR A 143 11.95 -11.55 0.73
CA THR A 143 11.99 -12.97 1.12
C THR A 143 13.09 -13.73 0.39
N CYS A 144 13.34 -13.42 -0.88
CA CYS A 144 14.43 -14.01 -1.64
C CYS A 144 15.78 -13.74 -0.96
N PHE A 145 16.08 -12.47 -0.67
CA PHE A 145 17.33 -12.11 0.00
C PHE A 145 17.38 -12.63 1.45
N TYR A 146 16.26 -12.65 2.14
CA TYR A 146 16.13 -13.18 3.50
C TYR A 146 16.49 -14.67 3.55
N LEU A 147 15.92 -15.48 2.65
CA LEU A 147 16.22 -16.92 2.55
C LEU A 147 17.66 -17.18 2.08
N CYS A 148 18.17 -16.40 1.12
CA CYS A 148 19.56 -16.48 0.69
C CYS A 148 20.53 -16.21 1.85
N SER A 149 20.21 -15.23 2.70
CA SER A 149 21.02 -14.93 3.89
C SER A 149 20.99 -16.08 4.90
N ILE A 150 19.82 -16.62 5.24
CA ILE A 150 19.70 -17.74 6.17
C ILE A 150 20.42 -18.98 5.61
N LEU A 151 20.20 -19.33 4.34
CA LEU A 151 20.85 -20.49 3.71
C LEU A 151 22.38 -20.35 3.72
N SER A 152 22.88 -19.16 3.37
CA SER A 152 24.32 -18.87 3.42
C SER A 152 24.87 -18.98 4.84
N TRP A 153 24.11 -18.49 5.85
CA TRP A 153 24.50 -18.59 7.25
C TRP A 153 24.56 -20.04 7.74
N VAL A 154 23.55 -20.86 7.40
CA VAL A 154 23.54 -22.30 7.72
C VAL A 154 24.75 -23.00 7.09
N LEU A 155 25.07 -22.70 5.83
CA LEU A 155 26.26 -23.25 5.15
C LEU A 155 27.56 -22.77 5.81
N TYR A 156 27.62 -21.55 6.30
CA TYR A 156 28.76 -21.04 7.08
C TYR A 156 28.95 -21.86 8.36
N LEU A 157 27.89 -22.10 9.11
CA LEU A 157 27.94 -22.85 10.36
C LEU A 157 28.32 -24.33 10.15
N GLN A 158 27.87 -24.93 9.02
CA GLN A 158 28.19 -26.34 8.70
C GLN A 158 29.57 -26.53 8.13
N HIS A 159 30.11 -25.58 7.36
CA HIS A 159 31.35 -25.75 6.61
C HIS A 159 32.49 -24.84 7.07
N SER A 160 32.22 -23.89 7.98
CA SER A 160 33.18 -22.91 8.50
C SER A 160 33.89 -22.06 7.41
N LYS A 161 33.30 -21.93 6.21
CA LYS A 161 33.86 -21.18 5.09
C LYS A 161 33.42 -19.71 5.15
N ARG A 162 34.38 -18.80 5.37
CA ARG A 162 34.12 -17.34 5.51
C ARG A 162 33.30 -16.74 4.36
N ARG A 163 33.45 -17.25 3.12
CA ARG A 163 32.64 -16.80 1.98
C ARG A 163 31.13 -16.82 2.24
N PHE A 164 30.64 -17.83 2.95
CA PHE A 164 29.22 -17.94 3.25
C PHE A 164 28.75 -16.93 4.30
N SER A 165 29.58 -16.57 5.28
CA SER A 165 29.24 -15.49 6.21
C SER A 165 29.20 -14.12 5.51
N ILE A 166 30.12 -13.89 4.56
CA ILE A 166 30.13 -12.68 3.73
C ILE A 166 28.86 -12.63 2.85
N LEU A 167 28.50 -13.73 2.18
CA LEU A 167 27.27 -13.81 1.38
C LEU A 167 26.02 -13.56 2.23
N SER A 168 25.94 -14.17 3.43
CA SER A 168 24.84 -13.92 4.35
C SER A 168 24.72 -12.44 4.72
N PHE A 169 25.84 -11.78 4.99
CA PHE A 169 25.85 -10.35 5.30
C PHE A 169 25.43 -9.48 4.10
N ILE A 170 25.91 -9.80 2.89
CA ILE A 170 25.49 -9.08 1.67
C ILE A 170 23.98 -9.23 1.47
N PHE A 171 23.44 -10.45 1.57
CA PHE A 171 22.01 -10.66 1.42
C PHE A 171 21.19 -10.03 2.55
N PHE A 172 21.75 -9.88 3.75
CA PHE A 172 21.13 -9.08 4.81
C PHE A 172 21.02 -7.60 4.40
N LEU A 173 22.07 -7.00 3.87
CA LEU A 173 22.03 -5.61 3.41
C LEU A 173 21.00 -5.42 2.28
N LEU A 174 20.94 -6.36 1.35
CA LEU A 174 19.94 -6.34 0.27
C LEU A 174 18.50 -6.48 0.82
N ALA A 175 18.28 -7.39 1.77
CA ALA A 175 16.99 -7.56 2.42
C ALA A 175 16.56 -6.28 3.18
N LEU A 176 17.49 -5.70 3.97
CA LEU A 176 17.24 -4.52 4.78
C LEU A 176 16.89 -3.28 3.92
N THR A 177 17.54 -3.15 2.76
CA THR A 177 17.30 -2.05 1.80
C THR A 177 16.20 -2.36 0.79
N THR A 178 15.56 -3.54 0.87
CA THR A 178 14.36 -3.90 0.10
C THR A 178 13.10 -3.53 0.88
N LYS A 179 13.03 -3.90 2.15
CA LYS A 179 11.89 -3.63 3.02
C LYS A 179 12.31 -3.70 4.49
N GLU A 180 11.69 -2.91 5.33
CA GLU A 180 11.97 -2.77 6.77
C GLU A 180 11.92 -4.09 7.57
N PHE A 181 11.22 -5.11 7.06
CA PHE A 181 11.22 -6.47 7.65
C PHE A 181 12.62 -7.09 7.71
N GLY A 182 13.54 -6.67 6.85
CA GLY A 182 14.94 -7.08 6.88
C GLY A 182 15.63 -6.84 8.23
N VAL A 183 15.10 -5.91 9.04
CA VAL A 183 15.58 -5.64 10.41
C VAL A 183 15.47 -6.86 11.33
N THR A 184 14.60 -7.81 11.06
CA THR A 184 14.46 -9.03 11.88
C THR A 184 15.52 -10.10 11.59
N LEU A 185 16.22 -9.99 10.46
CA LEU A 185 17.10 -11.05 9.96
C LEU A 185 18.27 -11.41 10.90
N PRO A 186 19.02 -10.48 11.51
CA PRO A 186 20.08 -10.85 12.46
C PRO A 186 19.57 -11.62 13.68
N VAL A 187 18.36 -11.29 14.16
CA VAL A 187 17.71 -12.06 15.24
C VAL A 187 17.34 -13.45 14.75
N MET A 188 16.85 -13.57 13.51
CA MET A 188 16.58 -14.85 12.88
C MET A 188 17.84 -15.72 12.77
N LEU A 189 18.95 -15.14 12.34
CA LEU A 189 20.24 -15.86 12.26
C LEU A 189 20.70 -16.32 13.65
N PHE A 190 20.50 -15.51 14.69
CA PHE A 190 20.76 -15.89 16.08
C PHE A 190 19.89 -17.06 16.55
N LEU A 191 18.60 -17.07 16.20
CA LEU A 191 17.73 -18.22 16.50
C LEU A 191 18.19 -19.49 15.78
N VAL A 192 18.67 -19.40 14.52
CA VAL A 192 19.29 -20.52 13.78
C VAL A 192 20.48 -21.07 14.54
N ASP A 193 21.40 -20.21 14.99
CA ASP A 193 22.60 -20.65 15.76
C ASP A 193 22.19 -21.41 17.02
N ARG A 194 21.24 -20.87 17.79
CA ARG A 194 20.95 -21.34 19.13
C ARG A 194 19.96 -22.52 19.18
N LEU A 195 18.96 -22.49 18.33
CA LEU A 195 17.86 -23.46 18.40
C LEU A 195 17.97 -24.60 17.38
N LEU A 196 18.43 -24.29 16.15
CA LEU A 196 18.54 -25.32 15.11
C LEU A 196 19.89 -26.03 15.11
N LEU A 197 20.97 -25.28 15.07
CA LEU A 197 22.32 -25.88 14.95
C LEU A 197 23.01 -26.04 16.30
N ARG A 198 22.47 -25.40 17.36
CA ARG A 198 22.96 -25.52 18.75
C ARG A 198 24.45 -25.18 18.88
N ASP A 199 24.91 -24.19 18.14
CA ASP A 199 26.28 -23.78 18.12
C ASP A 199 26.71 -23.21 19.49
N LYS A 200 27.62 -23.90 20.16
CA LYS A 200 28.12 -23.56 21.49
C LYS A 200 29.42 -22.76 21.39
N ILE A 201 29.31 -21.49 21.05
CA ILE A 201 30.47 -20.60 21.03
C ILE A 201 30.47 -19.68 22.26
N ALA A 202 31.69 -19.29 22.66
CA ALA A 202 31.90 -18.34 23.76
C ALA A 202 31.31 -16.95 23.43
N VAL A 203 30.82 -16.24 24.44
CA VAL A 203 30.21 -14.92 24.30
C VAL A 203 31.07 -13.93 23.48
N PRO A 204 32.40 -13.81 23.72
CA PRO A 204 33.20 -12.89 22.92
C PRO A 204 33.24 -13.21 21.43
N MET A 205 33.22 -14.51 21.08
CA MET A 205 33.19 -14.94 19.68
C MET A 205 31.81 -14.69 19.07
N LEU A 206 30.74 -14.88 19.85
CA LEU A 206 29.40 -14.54 19.46
C LEU A 206 29.28 -13.03 19.15
N MET A 207 29.76 -12.18 20.03
CA MET A 207 29.78 -10.72 19.81
C MET A 207 30.54 -10.34 18.54
N ARG A 208 31.73 -10.91 18.29
CA ARG A 208 32.45 -10.68 17.05
C ARG A 208 31.70 -11.14 15.81
N ARG A 209 30.99 -12.25 15.89
CA ARG A 209 30.19 -12.79 14.79
C ARG A 209 29.03 -11.88 14.39
N TYR A 210 28.35 -11.26 15.37
CA TYR A 210 27.20 -10.39 15.15
C TYR A 210 27.55 -8.88 15.10
N ALA A 211 28.80 -8.48 15.41
CA ALA A 211 29.23 -7.09 15.37
C ALA A 211 28.95 -6.39 14.02
N PRO A 212 29.19 -7.01 12.84
CA PRO A 212 28.88 -6.36 11.57
C PRO A 212 27.40 -5.98 11.43
N PHE A 213 26.48 -6.85 11.88
CA PHE A 213 25.05 -6.60 11.85
C PHE A 213 24.65 -5.48 12.83
N ALA A 214 25.25 -5.47 14.02
CA ALA A 214 25.03 -4.42 15.02
C ALA A 214 25.50 -3.04 14.53
N ILE A 215 26.63 -2.98 13.85
CA ILE A 215 27.12 -1.73 13.23
C ILE A 215 26.13 -1.21 12.19
N VAL A 216 25.57 -2.08 11.35
CA VAL A 216 24.55 -1.69 10.37
C VAL A 216 23.32 -1.12 11.08
N TYR A 217 22.88 -1.70 12.18
CA TYR A 217 21.74 -1.18 12.95
C TYR A 217 22.01 0.21 13.54
N LEU A 218 23.22 0.48 14.02
CA LEU A 218 23.57 1.81 14.53
C LEU A 218 23.46 2.90 13.46
N ILE A 219 23.52 2.54 12.18
CA ILE A 219 23.35 3.46 11.06
C ILE A 219 21.92 3.45 10.56
N TYR A 220 21.34 2.26 10.35
CA TYR A 220 20.03 2.10 9.73
C TYR A 220 18.87 2.58 10.61
N LEU A 221 18.88 2.27 11.91
CA LEU A 221 17.76 2.64 12.78
C LEU A 221 17.58 4.17 12.93
N PRO A 222 18.65 4.98 13.14
CA PRO A 222 18.52 6.43 13.10
C PRO A 222 18.06 6.97 11.73
N LEU A 223 18.53 6.35 10.63
CA LEU A 223 18.13 6.71 9.29
C LEU A 223 16.61 6.46 9.07
N GLU A 224 16.14 5.28 9.42
CA GLU A 224 14.72 4.92 9.30
C GLU A 224 13.85 5.80 10.20
N TYR A 225 14.29 6.09 11.43
CA TYR A 225 13.60 7.02 12.32
C TYR A 225 13.49 8.43 11.70
N TYR A 226 14.58 8.93 11.09
CA TYR A 226 14.59 10.22 10.42
C TYR A 226 13.57 10.27 9.25
N ILE A 227 13.45 9.20 8.47
CA ILE A 227 12.49 9.12 7.36
C ILE A 227 11.06 9.00 7.90
N GLN A 228 10.82 8.09 8.87
CA GLN A 228 9.50 7.84 9.43
C GLN A 228 8.94 9.04 10.19
N SER A 229 9.77 9.83 10.87
CA SER A 229 9.33 11.04 11.57
C SER A 229 8.75 12.11 10.64
N ARG A 230 9.03 12.03 9.33
CA ARG A 230 8.50 12.92 8.29
C ARG A 230 7.47 12.24 7.39
N SER A 231 7.16 10.98 7.66
CA SER A 231 6.27 10.19 6.83
C SER A 231 4.81 10.59 7.02
N VAL A 232 4.10 10.71 5.90
CA VAL A 232 2.64 10.85 5.88
C VAL A 232 1.95 9.66 6.56
N LEU A 233 2.54 8.46 6.46
CA LEU A 233 2.02 7.25 7.09
C LEU A 233 1.96 7.38 8.62
N THR A 234 3.00 7.93 9.23
CA THR A 234 3.04 8.17 10.68
C THR A 234 2.09 9.30 11.08
N ASN A 235 2.12 10.41 10.32
CA ASN A 235 1.43 11.64 10.70
C ASN A 235 -0.07 11.63 10.38
N THR A 236 -0.47 10.97 9.29
CA THR A 236 -1.86 10.98 8.80
C THR A 236 -2.59 9.67 9.08
N TYR A 237 -1.90 8.54 8.96
CA TYR A 237 -2.52 7.22 9.06
C TYR A 237 -2.31 6.53 10.41
N GLY A 238 -1.62 7.16 11.37
CA GLY A 238 -1.48 6.64 12.72
C GLY A 238 -0.58 5.41 12.85
N TYR A 239 0.41 5.26 11.95
CA TYR A 239 1.43 4.22 12.12
C TYR A 239 2.20 4.44 13.42
N GLY A 240 2.17 3.45 14.31
CA GLY A 240 2.85 3.54 15.60
C GLY A 240 2.39 2.51 16.61
N VAL A 241 2.86 2.65 17.84
CA VAL A 241 2.49 1.73 18.93
C VAL A 241 1.22 2.23 19.59
N ALA A 242 0.11 1.53 19.38
CA ALA A 242 -1.21 1.84 19.93
C ALA A 242 -1.96 0.55 20.32
N GLY A 243 -3.18 0.67 20.82
CA GLY A 243 -3.98 -0.47 21.30
C GLY A 243 -4.24 -1.57 20.28
N TYR A 244 -4.20 -1.25 18.98
CA TYR A 244 -4.41 -2.23 17.90
C TYR A 244 -3.20 -3.17 17.66
N VAL A 245 -2.00 -2.88 18.19
CA VAL A 245 -0.80 -3.72 17.99
C VAL A 245 -1.03 -5.14 18.46
N LEU A 246 -1.65 -5.31 19.63
CA LEU A 246 -1.95 -6.65 20.18
C LEU A 246 -3.04 -7.35 19.36
N SER A 247 -4.09 -6.66 18.95
CA SER A 247 -5.14 -7.24 18.11
C SER A 247 -4.58 -7.66 16.74
N ASN A 248 -3.74 -6.85 16.12
CA ASN A 248 -3.07 -7.20 14.87
C ASN A 248 -2.16 -8.43 15.04
N PHE A 249 -1.38 -8.47 16.12
CA PHE A 249 -0.54 -9.63 16.41
C PHE A 249 -1.37 -10.92 16.49
N VAL A 250 -2.51 -10.91 17.18
CA VAL A 250 -3.42 -12.05 17.28
C VAL A 250 -4.03 -12.39 15.92
N GLN A 251 -4.44 -11.40 15.12
CA GLN A 251 -4.98 -11.62 13.77
C GLN A 251 -3.95 -12.27 12.85
N TYR A 252 -2.68 -11.82 12.88
CA TYR A 252 -1.61 -12.47 12.10
C TYR A 252 -1.35 -13.90 12.55
N LEU A 253 -1.37 -14.19 13.85
CA LEU A 253 -1.26 -15.56 14.35
C LEU A 253 -2.45 -16.42 13.90
N ALA A 254 -3.67 -15.89 13.94
CA ALA A 254 -4.86 -16.59 13.48
C ALA A 254 -4.79 -16.90 11.98
N ALA A 255 -4.32 -15.95 11.18
CA ALA A 255 -4.15 -16.13 9.74
C ALA A 255 -3.01 -17.11 9.36
N LEU A 256 -2.08 -17.39 10.28
CA LEU A 256 -1.07 -18.44 10.10
C LEU A 256 -1.60 -19.84 10.44
N ALA A 257 -2.70 -19.94 11.19
CA ALA A 257 -3.23 -21.24 11.62
C ALA A 257 -3.93 -21.96 10.45
N PHE A 258 -3.41 -23.13 10.10
CA PHE A 258 -4.05 -24.01 9.12
C PHE A 258 -5.17 -24.83 9.79
N PRO A 259 -6.31 -25.12 9.15
CA PRO A 259 -6.71 -24.76 7.79
C PRO A 259 -7.18 -23.31 7.63
N TRP A 260 -6.89 -22.73 6.45
CA TRP A 260 -7.32 -21.37 6.11
C TRP A 260 -8.77 -21.33 5.65
N GLY A 261 -9.42 -20.15 5.79
CA GLY A 261 -10.80 -19.93 5.36
C GLY A 261 -11.87 -20.42 6.33
N LEU A 262 -11.51 -20.75 7.56
CA LEU A 262 -12.49 -21.06 8.61
C LEU A 262 -13.25 -19.79 9.06
N PRO A 263 -14.55 -19.89 9.44
CA PRO A 263 -15.26 -18.80 10.09
C PRO A 263 -14.52 -18.29 11.33
N GLU A 264 -14.60 -16.99 11.57
CA GLU A 264 -13.80 -16.30 12.59
C GLU A 264 -13.84 -16.95 13.99
N PRO A 265 -15.00 -17.31 14.56
CA PRO A 265 -15.02 -17.98 15.88
C PRO A 265 -14.28 -19.30 15.90
N ILE A 266 -14.39 -20.10 14.82
CA ILE A 266 -13.72 -21.39 14.68
C ILE A 266 -12.22 -21.18 14.52
N THR A 267 -11.80 -20.14 13.81
CA THR A 267 -10.39 -19.79 13.64
C THR A 267 -9.72 -19.50 14.99
N TYR A 268 -10.34 -18.70 15.86
CA TYR A 268 -9.77 -18.40 17.18
C TYR A 268 -9.78 -19.61 18.12
N LEU A 269 -10.81 -20.45 18.08
CA LEU A 269 -10.83 -21.70 18.84
C LEU A 269 -9.69 -22.62 18.36
N TRP A 270 -9.53 -22.77 17.04
CA TRP A 270 -8.46 -23.57 16.45
C TRP A 270 -7.08 -23.01 16.77
N LEU A 271 -6.88 -21.70 16.70
CA LEU A 271 -5.66 -21.03 17.11
C LEU A 271 -5.31 -21.36 18.57
N SER A 272 -6.29 -21.30 19.47
CA SER A 272 -6.09 -21.65 20.88
C SER A 272 -5.61 -23.09 21.04
N ILE A 273 -6.24 -24.04 20.33
CA ILE A 273 -5.83 -25.45 20.33
C ILE A 273 -4.41 -25.61 19.77
N ALA A 274 -4.10 -24.91 18.66
CA ALA A 274 -2.78 -24.95 18.04
C ALA A 274 -1.69 -24.40 18.96
N ILE A 275 -1.95 -23.28 19.64
CA ILE A 275 -1.02 -22.68 20.63
C ILE A 275 -0.79 -23.62 21.80
N LEU A 276 -1.85 -24.22 22.37
CA LEU A 276 -1.73 -25.18 23.47
C LEU A 276 -0.95 -26.42 23.03
N GLY A 277 -1.25 -26.98 21.86
CA GLY A 277 -0.56 -28.15 21.30
C GLY A 277 0.93 -27.87 21.02
N LEU A 278 1.24 -26.74 20.37
CA LEU A 278 2.62 -26.31 20.13
C LEU A 278 3.34 -26.02 21.44
N GLY A 279 2.69 -25.32 22.38
CA GLY A 279 3.24 -25.06 23.71
C GLY A 279 3.59 -26.37 24.45
N TYR A 280 2.70 -27.34 24.43
CA TYR A 280 2.98 -28.68 25.00
C TYR A 280 4.19 -29.33 24.31
N LEU A 281 4.24 -29.36 22.97
CA LEU A 281 5.36 -29.95 22.23
C LEU A 281 6.68 -29.21 22.47
N VAL A 282 6.64 -27.90 22.61
CA VAL A 282 7.84 -27.11 22.90
C VAL A 282 8.30 -27.30 24.33
N LEU A 283 7.42 -27.20 25.32
CA LEU A 283 7.77 -27.19 26.73
C LEU A 283 7.97 -28.61 27.27
N ALA A 284 6.99 -29.52 27.06
CA ALA A 284 7.04 -30.86 27.60
C ALA A 284 7.95 -31.79 26.80
N LYS A 285 8.02 -31.66 25.46
CA LYS A 285 8.90 -32.44 24.59
C LYS A 285 10.22 -31.77 24.26
N LYS A 286 10.45 -30.55 24.75
CA LYS A 286 11.69 -29.74 24.54
C LYS A 286 12.11 -29.70 23.06
N SER A 287 11.13 -29.47 22.17
CA SER A 287 11.35 -29.44 20.72
C SER A 287 11.92 -28.11 20.27
N ALA A 288 13.23 -27.97 20.20
CA ALA A 288 13.90 -26.78 19.71
C ALA A 288 13.51 -26.39 18.25
N PRO A 289 13.31 -27.32 17.30
CA PRO A 289 12.82 -26.97 15.97
C PRO A 289 11.44 -26.31 15.97
N LEU A 290 10.49 -26.80 16.79
CA LEU A 290 9.15 -26.19 16.88
C LEU A 290 9.21 -24.83 17.56
N LEU A 291 10.02 -24.69 18.62
CA LEU A 291 10.27 -23.38 19.22
C LEU A 291 10.85 -22.39 18.20
N PHE A 292 11.85 -22.82 17.43
CA PHE A 292 12.41 -22.00 16.35
C PHE A 292 11.33 -21.56 15.36
N LEU A 293 10.52 -22.48 14.84
CA LEU A 293 9.50 -22.18 13.84
C LEU A 293 8.43 -21.22 14.38
N SER A 294 8.02 -21.39 15.65
CA SER A 294 7.06 -20.47 16.30
C SER A 294 7.62 -19.06 16.45
N LEU A 295 8.88 -18.94 16.90
CA LEU A 295 9.55 -17.63 17.03
C LEU A 295 9.84 -17.01 15.66
N ALA A 296 10.22 -17.82 14.67
CA ALA A 296 10.48 -17.36 13.31
C ALA A 296 9.21 -16.80 12.65
N ALA A 297 8.07 -17.46 12.83
CA ALA A 297 6.78 -16.99 12.35
C ALA A 297 6.42 -15.64 12.97
N ALA A 298 6.48 -15.54 14.30
CA ALA A 298 6.17 -14.29 15.02
C ALA A 298 7.12 -13.14 14.62
N LEU A 299 8.42 -13.41 14.55
CA LEU A 299 9.44 -12.44 14.18
C LEU A 299 9.24 -11.91 12.74
N ALA A 300 8.79 -12.78 11.82
CA ALA A 300 8.60 -12.42 10.41
C ALA A 300 7.49 -11.39 10.17
N PHE A 301 6.43 -11.35 10.97
CA PHE A 301 5.36 -10.34 10.85
C PHE A 301 5.38 -9.25 11.94
N LEU A 302 6.27 -9.36 12.93
CA LEU A 302 6.34 -8.38 14.03
C LEU A 302 6.44 -6.91 13.54
N PRO A 303 7.23 -6.57 12.49
CA PRO A 303 7.38 -5.19 12.04
C PRO A 303 6.09 -4.56 11.49
N VAL A 304 5.07 -5.33 11.14
CA VAL A 304 3.79 -4.80 10.61
C VAL A 304 2.68 -4.69 11.64
N THR A 305 2.89 -5.19 12.85
CA THR A 305 1.88 -5.04 13.91
C THR A 305 1.58 -3.59 14.29
N PRO A 306 2.52 -2.60 14.14
CA PRO A 306 2.24 -1.19 14.35
C PRO A 306 1.42 -0.51 13.24
N PHE A 307 1.05 -1.20 12.15
CA PHE A 307 0.10 -0.67 11.18
C PHE A 307 -1.32 -0.71 11.73
N PRO A 308 -2.15 0.32 11.50
CA PRO A 308 -3.55 0.31 11.92
C PRO A 308 -4.44 -0.63 11.08
N TRP A 309 -3.86 -1.31 10.09
CA TRP A 309 -4.56 -2.23 9.19
C TRP A 309 -3.94 -3.61 9.20
N PHE A 310 -4.77 -4.63 8.94
CA PHE A 310 -4.36 -6.00 8.73
C PHE A 310 -4.36 -6.33 7.22
N PHE A 311 -3.23 -6.84 6.72
CA PHE A 311 -3.10 -7.30 5.34
C PHE A 311 -2.42 -8.66 5.28
N THR A 312 -3.09 -9.63 4.66
CA THR A 312 -2.59 -11.02 4.56
C THR A 312 -1.31 -11.16 3.75
N ARG A 313 -1.02 -10.24 2.82
CA ARG A 313 0.24 -10.24 2.05
C ARG A 313 1.49 -10.25 2.92
N TYR A 314 1.44 -9.61 4.09
CA TYR A 314 2.57 -9.58 5.03
C TYR A 314 2.89 -10.94 5.67
N LEU A 315 2.06 -11.96 5.43
CA LEU A 315 2.33 -13.32 5.84
C LEU A 315 3.25 -14.08 4.88
N TYR A 316 3.65 -13.47 3.76
CA TYR A 316 4.44 -14.11 2.71
C TYR A 316 5.69 -14.84 3.24
N LEU A 317 6.47 -14.23 4.13
CA LEU A 317 7.61 -14.87 4.79
C LEU A 317 7.17 -15.76 5.96
N ALA A 318 6.24 -15.29 6.78
CA ALA A 318 5.87 -15.95 8.04
C ALA A 318 5.22 -17.34 7.85
N VAL A 319 4.38 -17.49 6.81
CA VAL A 319 3.64 -18.73 6.55
C VAL A 319 4.54 -19.91 6.16
N MET A 320 5.79 -19.66 5.77
CA MET A 320 6.77 -20.73 5.54
C MET A 320 6.98 -21.61 6.78
N ALA A 321 6.96 -21.01 7.98
CA ALA A 321 7.06 -21.77 9.22
C ALA A 321 5.88 -22.75 9.38
N THR A 322 4.65 -22.30 9.07
CA THR A 322 3.45 -23.15 9.10
C THR A 322 3.57 -24.30 8.10
N THR A 323 4.02 -24.06 6.87
CA THR A 323 4.19 -25.13 5.87
C THR A 323 5.23 -26.14 6.28
N ILE A 324 6.31 -25.73 6.95
CA ILE A 324 7.32 -26.64 7.51
C ILE A 324 6.72 -27.48 8.66
N VAL A 325 5.93 -26.87 9.56
CA VAL A 325 5.25 -27.61 10.64
C VAL A 325 4.33 -28.66 10.07
N ILE A 326 3.49 -28.31 9.08
CA ILE A 326 2.59 -29.26 8.41
C ILE A 326 3.39 -30.41 7.80
N ALA A 327 4.46 -30.11 7.07
CA ALA A 327 5.32 -31.12 6.46
C ALA A 327 5.98 -32.08 7.51
N LEU A 328 6.40 -31.52 8.65
CA LEU A 328 6.94 -32.31 9.76
C LEU A 328 5.87 -33.21 10.38
N LEU A 329 4.64 -32.74 10.58
CA LEU A 329 3.52 -33.52 11.11
C LEU A 329 3.11 -34.65 10.14
N VAL A 330 3.07 -34.36 8.83
CA VAL A 330 2.82 -35.38 7.80
C VAL A 330 3.89 -36.47 7.82
N GLU A 331 5.17 -36.08 7.93
CA GLU A 331 6.28 -37.06 8.01
C GLU A 331 6.24 -37.88 9.31
N LEU A 332 5.88 -37.25 10.43
CA LEU A 332 5.68 -37.96 11.70
C LEU A 332 4.52 -38.95 11.61
N ALA A 333 3.38 -38.52 11.07
CA ALA A 333 2.22 -39.41 10.86
C ALA A 333 2.58 -40.55 9.92
N ARG A 334 3.30 -40.30 8.83
CA ARG A 334 3.78 -41.32 7.90
C ARG A 334 4.63 -42.39 8.59
N THR A 335 5.52 -42.01 9.51
CA THR A 335 6.36 -42.97 10.23
C THR A 335 5.58 -43.75 11.26
N ARG A 336 4.56 -43.17 11.90
CA ARG A 336 3.72 -43.82 12.90
C ARG A 336 2.65 -44.71 12.28
N LEU A 337 2.09 -44.31 11.13
CA LEU A 337 1.00 -45.00 10.44
C LEU A 337 1.46 -45.77 9.20
N ALA A 338 2.75 -46.14 9.13
CA ALA A 338 3.33 -46.87 7.99
C ALA A 338 2.67 -48.23 7.75
N HIS A 339 2.06 -48.80 8.79
CA HIS A 339 1.33 -50.07 8.74
C HIS A 339 -0.09 -49.93 8.16
N VAL A 340 -0.63 -48.71 8.08
CA VAL A 340 -1.97 -48.45 7.53
C VAL A 340 -1.88 -48.32 6.02
N ARG A 341 -2.39 -49.33 5.27
CA ARG A 341 -2.32 -49.36 3.80
C ARG A 341 -2.93 -48.13 3.11
N ALA A 342 -3.99 -47.60 3.67
CA ALA A 342 -4.68 -46.42 3.14
C ALA A 342 -3.94 -45.11 3.41
N PHE A 343 -2.95 -45.04 4.33
CA PHE A 343 -2.35 -43.79 4.77
C PHE A 343 -1.66 -43.01 3.63
N ALA A 344 -0.78 -43.68 2.86
CA ALA A 344 -0.04 -43.03 1.79
C ALA A 344 -0.95 -42.47 0.68
N PRO A 345 -1.93 -43.23 0.14
CA PRO A 345 -2.86 -42.68 -0.85
C PRO A 345 -3.74 -41.54 -0.29
N SER A 346 -4.19 -41.64 0.98
CA SER A 346 -4.97 -40.57 1.61
C SER A 346 -4.17 -39.27 1.75
N VAL A 347 -2.90 -39.33 2.15
CA VAL A 347 -2.03 -38.15 2.20
C VAL A 347 -1.82 -37.56 0.79
N SER A 348 -1.60 -38.40 -0.22
CA SER A 348 -1.45 -37.93 -1.59
C SER A 348 -2.72 -37.26 -2.12
N ALA A 349 -3.89 -37.83 -1.83
CA ALA A 349 -5.18 -37.24 -2.17
C ALA A 349 -5.39 -35.88 -1.46
N ALA A 350 -5.10 -35.81 -0.15
CA ALA A 350 -5.20 -34.58 0.62
C ALA A 350 -4.28 -33.48 0.08
N LEU A 351 -3.04 -33.81 -0.27
CA LEU A 351 -2.11 -32.89 -0.89
C LEU A 351 -2.58 -32.40 -2.28
N ALA A 352 -3.13 -33.31 -3.08
CA ALA A 352 -3.70 -32.92 -4.38
C ALA A 352 -4.89 -31.96 -4.20
N LEU A 353 -5.77 -32.22 -3.21
CA LEU A 353 -6.88 -31.33 -2.88
C LEU A 353 -6.40 -29.97 -2.35
N ILE A 354 -5.36 -29.95 -1.52
CA ILE A 354 -4.76 -28.69 -1.05
C ILE A 354 -4.20 -27.89 -2.24
N VAL A 355 -3.45 -28.52 -3.14
CA VAL A 355 -2.88 -27.85 -4.31
C VAL A 355 -3.98 -27.33 -5.25
N LEU A 356 -5.01 -28.14 -5.51
CA LEU A 356 -6.14 -27.76 -6.35
C LEU A 356 -6.96 -26.61 -5.71
N GLY A 357 -7.33 -26.74 -4.44
CA GLY A 357 -8.05 -25.70 -3.70
C GLY A 357 -7.26 -24.40 -3.61
N SER A 358 -5.94 -24.50 -3.43
CA SER A 358 -5.04 -23.36 -3.45
C SER A 358 -5.00 -22.68 -4.83
N ALA A 359 -4.94 -23.43 -5.91
CA ALA A 359 -4.96 -22.87 -7.26
C ALA A 359 -6.28 -22.15 -7.58
N ILE A 360 -7.41 -22.69 -7.10
CA ILE A 360 -8.72 -22.02 -7.18
C ILE A 360 -8.69 -20.71 -6.40
N GLY A 361 -8.29 -20.73 -5.12
CA GLY A 361 -8.24 -19.53 -4.30
C GLY A 361 -7.27 -18.46 -4.83
N VAL A 362 -6.14 -18.85 -5.42
CA VAL A 362 -5.23 -17.90 -6.10
C VAL A 362 -5.90 -17.28 -7.32
N THR A 363 -6.69 -18.07 -8.09
CA THR A 363 -7.43 -17.55 -9.26
C THR A 363 -8.53 -16.59 -8.84
N GLU A 364 -9.25 -16.88 -7.76
CA GLU A 364 -10.25 -15.97 -7.17
C GLU A 364 -9.60 -14.68 -6.70
N THR A 365 -8.50 -14.74 -5.95
CA THR A 365 -7.75 -13.55 -5.53
C THR A 365 -7.24 -12.74 -6.72
N ALA A 366 -6.83 -13.38 -7.82
CA ALA A 366 -6.44 -12.69 -9.04
C ALA A 366 -7.61 -11.95 -9.70
N ALA A 367 -8.81 -12.55 -9.68
CA ALA A 367 -10.02 -11.91 -10.20
C ALA A 367 -10.41 -10.68 -9.35
N ASP A 368 -10.36 -10.80 -8.02
CA ASP A 368 -10.62 -9.70 -7.09
C ASP A 368 -9.61 -8.56 -7.28
N PHE A 369 -8.33 -8.89 -7.42
CA PHE A 369 -7.27 -7.92 -7.66
C PHE A 369 -7.43 -7.21 -9.03
N ALA A 370 -7.85 -7.95 -10.07
CA ALA A 370 -8.16 -7.39 -11.38
C ALA A 370 -9.35 -6.43 -11.31
N GLU A 371 -10.39 -6.75 -10.50
CA GLU A 371 -11.54 -5.87 -10.27
C GLU A 371 -11.14 -4.59 -9.56
N LEU A 372 -10.35 -4.67 -8.50
CA LEU A 372 -9.79 -3.51 -7.80
C LEU A 372 -9.02 -2.60 -8.78
N GLY A 373 -8.16 -3.18 -9.62
CA GLY A 373 -7.43 -2.46 -10.65
C GLY A 373 -8.34 -1.83 -11.71
N ARG A 374 -9.46 -2.46 -12.06
CA ARG A 374 -10.46 -1.87 -12.99
C ARG A 374 -11.14 -0.66 -12.37
N GLN A 375 -11.58 -0.77 -11.11
CA GLN A 375 -12.24 0.32 -10.38
C GLN A 375 -11.33 1.53 -10.24
N THR A 376 -10.08 1.34 -9.87
CA THR A 376 -9.08 2.40 -9.74
C THR A 376 -8.86 3.17 -11.05
N ARG A 377 -9.01 2.49 -12.21
CA ARG A 377 -8.79 3.08 -13.54
C ARG A 377 -10.05 3.69 -14.17
N VAL A 378 -11.21 3.61 -13.54
CA VAL A 378 -12.45 4.17 -14.10
C VAL A 378 -12.29 5.64 -14.49
N PRO A 379 -11.75 6.54 -13.63
CA PRO A 379 -11.58 7.95 -13.98
C PRO A 379 -10.67 8.16 -15.18
N PHE A 380 -9.56 7.45 -15.23
CA PHE A 380 -8.62 7.49 -16.33
C PHE A 380 -9.25 7.00 -17.64
N ARG A 381 -10.00 5.88 -17.59
CA ARG A 381 -10.64 5.29 -18.77
C ARG A 381 -11.66 6.24 -19.39
N ASP A 382 -12.45 6.91 -18.58
CA ASP A 382 -13.47 7.85 -19.02
C ASP A 382 -12.88 9.02 -19.81
N ILE A 383 -11.76 9.55 -19.33
CA ILE A 383 -11.03 10.63 -20.00
C ILE A 383 -10.31 10.11 -21.26
N SER A 384 -9.64 8.95 -21.15
CA SER A 384 -8.89 8.38 -22.27
C SER A 384 -9.77 7.94 -23.44
N GLN A 385 -11.06 7.69 -23.22
CA GLN A 385 -12.04 7.45 -24.27
C GLN A 385 -12.45 8.74 -25.00
N ARG A 386 -12.48 9.89 -24.29
CA ARG A 386 -12.80 11.21 -24.87
C ARG A 386 -11.61 11.82 -25.59
N TYR A 387 -10.40 11.62 -25.07
CA TYR A 387 -9.17 12.20 -25.60
C TYR A 387 -8.22 11.08 -26.06
N SER A 388 -8.06 10.91 -27.36
CA SER A 388 -7.08 9.97 -27.94
C SER A 388 -5.64 10.46 -27.74
N SER A 389 -5.43 11.77 -27.75
CA SER A 389 -4.16 12.47 -27.51
C SER A 389 -4.43 13.81 -26.86
N PHE A 390 -3.42 14.36 -26.21
CA PHE A 390 -3.39 15.73 -25.73
C PHE A 390 -2.31 16.50 -26.48
N PRO A 391 -2.46 17.82 -26.68
CA PRO A 391 -1.39 18.68 -27.15
C PRO A 391 -0.18 18.64 -26.20
N ASP A 392 0.99 18.99 -26.70
CA ASP A 392 2.15 19.17 -25.85
C ASP A 392 1.90 20.28 -24.80
N ASP A 393 2.60 20.18 -23.68
CA ASP A 393 2.42 21.08 -22.53
C ASP A 393 0.98 21.16 -22.02
N THR A 394 0.35 19.98 -21.88
CA THR A 394 -0.99 19.86 -21.30
C THR A 394 -0.91 19.69 -19.78
N TYR A 395 -1.72 20.47 -19.08
CA TYR A 395 -1.91 20.40 -17.63
C TYR A 395 -3.35 19.98 -17.30
N LEU A 396 -3.49 18.85 -16.62
CA LEU A 396 -4.77 18.30 -16.17
C LEU A 396 -4.89 18.52 -14.67
N TYR A 397 -5.85 19.31 -14.25
CA TYR A 397 -6.15 19.56 -12.84
C TYR A 397 -7.44 18.84 -12.44
N PHE A 398 -7.32 17.91 -11.50
CA PHE A 398 -8.43 17.12 -11.01
C PHE A 398 -8.96 17.64 -9.69
N ILE A 399 -10.28 17.72 -9.57
CA ILE A 399 -10.99 18.14 -8.37
C ILE A 399 -11.77 16.93 -7.82
N ASN A 400 -11.59 16.61 -6.54
CA ASN A 400 -12.18 15.46 -5.85
C ASN A 400 -11.95 14.13 -6.58
N PRO A 401 -10.74 13.79 -7.02
CA PRO A 401 -10.51 12.53 -7.70
C PRO A 401 -10.79 11.35 -6.76
N PRO A 402 -11.37 10.24 -7.25
CA PRO A 402 -11.64 9.06 -6.44
C PRO A 402 -10.42 8.20 -6.15
N THR A 403 -9.25 8.62 -6.60
CA THR A 403 -7.95 7.99 -6.38
C THR A 403 -6.87 9.05 -6.18
N ILE A 404 -5.77 8.70 -5.54
CA ILE A 404 -4.69 9.65 -5.23
C ILE A 404 -4.01 10.18 -6.49
N THR A 405 -3.59 11.42 -6.43
CA THR A 405 -3.02 12.18 -7.57
C THR A 405 -1.85 11.48 -8.24
N SER A 406 -0.93 10.91 -7.46
CA SER A 406 0.25 10.23 -8.00
C SER A 406 -0.09 9.01 -8.85
N GLN A 407 -1.16 8.28 -8.52
CA GLN A 407 -1.63 7.16 -9.32
C GLN A 407 -2.24 7.64 -10.64
N LEU A 408 -3.06 8.71 -10.60
CA LEU A 408 -3.59 9.32 -11.82
C LEU A 408 -2.46 9.82 -12.71
N SER A 409 -1.50 10.55 -12.16
CA SER A 409 -0.36 11.07 -12.90
C SER A 409 0.38 9.96 -13.66
N GLY A 410 0.69 8.85 -12.98
CA GLY A 410 1.33 7.70 -13.61
C GLY A 410 0.48 7.04 -14.71
N MET A 411 -0.85 6.95 -14.55
CA MET A 411 -1.75 6.42 -15.58
C MET A 411 -1.72 7.30 -16.85
N PHE A 412 -1.78 8.63 -16.68
CA PHE A 412 -1.73 9.59 -17.77
C PHE A 412 -0.35 9.62 -18.42
N PHE A 413 0.71 9.54 -17.64
CA PHE A 413 2.08 9.42 -18.15
C PHE A 413 2.25 8.20 -19.06
N LEU A 414 1.79 7.04 -18.64
CA LEU A 414 1.90 5.81 -19.45
C LEU A 414 1.13 5.89 -20.77
N ARG A 415 0.03 6.62 -20.82
CA ARG A 415 -0.81 6.76 -22.01
C ARG A 415 -0.37 7.86 -22.94
N TYR A 416 0.00 9.02 -22.38
CA TYR A 416 0.20 10.25 -23.16
C TYR A 416 1.64 10.77 -23.11
N GLY A 417 2.52 10.13 -22.33
CA GLY A 417 3.92 10.51 -22.22
C GLY A 417 4.19 11.71 -21.30
N ALA A 418 5.39 12.26 -21.41
CA ALA A 418 5.88 13.30 -20.52
C ALA A 418 5.26 14.69 -20.75
N GLY A 419 4.64 14.91 -21.92
CA GLY A 419 4.00 16.18 -22.29
C GLY A 419 2.72 16.49 -21.51
N VAL A 420 2.15 15.50 -20.79
CA VAL A 420 0.96 15.67 -19.96
C VAL A 420 1.36 15.68 -18.49
N ARG A 421 0.98 16.73 -17.77
CA ARG A 421 1.16 16.85 -16.32
C ARG A 421 -0.19 16.76 -15.63
N VAL A 422 -0.21 16.11 -14.47
CA VAL A 422 -1.43 15.88 -13.68
C VAL A 422 -1.22 16.40 -12.27
N ALA A 423 -2.21 17.14 -11.78
CA ALA A 423 -2.29 17.56 -10.39
C ALA A 423 -3.74 17.46 -9.89
N SER A 424 -3.96 17.56 -8.59
CA SER A 424 -5.28 17.63 -8.00
C SER A 424 -5.33 18.62 -6.85
N ASP A 425 -6.53 18.82 -6.32
CA ASP A 425 -6.79 19.59 -5.12
C ASP A 425 -6.05 19.05 -3.88
N GLU A 426 -5.59 17.80 -3.88
CA GLU A 426 -4.68 17.27 -2.85
C GLU A 426 -3.32 17.98 -2.82
N SER A 427 -2.88 18.50 -3.95
CA SER A 427 -1.58 19.18 -4.11
C SER A 427 -1.62 20.65 -3.71
N GLY A 428 -2.76 21.17 -3.24
CA GLY A 428 -2.95 22.56 -2.88
C GLY A 428 -3.39 23.45 -4.05
N ASN A 429 -3.16 24.76 -3.92
CA ASN A 429 -3.56 25.73 -4.95
C ASN A 429 -2.71 25.59 -6.22
N GLN A 430 -3.33 25.23 -7.33
CA GLN A 430 -2.71 25.00 -8.63
C GLN A 430 -3.03 26.10 -9.67
N ARG A 431 -3.58 27.25 -9.24
CA ARG A 431 -3.95 28.36 -10.14
C ARG A 431 -2.80 28.83 -11.02
N ALA A 432 -1.60 29.02 -10.45
CA ALA A 432 -0.43 29.46 -11.18
C ALA A 432 -0.12 28.49 -12.32
N ASN A 433 -0.11 27.18 -12.02
CA ASN A 433 0.18 26.14 -12.99
C ASN A 433 -0.85 26.10 -14.13
N LEU A 434 -2.14 26.32 -13.85
CA LEU A 434 -3.16 26.40 -14.90
C LEU A 434 -2.90 27.52 -15.90
N ARG A 435 -2.27 28.62 -15.46
CA ARG A 435 -1.91 29.78 -16.32
C ARG A 435 -0.61 29.59 -17.08
N GLU A 436 0.35 28.87 -16.48
CA GLU A 436 1.68 28.66 -17.06
C GLU A 436 1.66 27.70 -18.25
N HIS A 437 0.65 26.82 -18.32
CA HIS A 437 0.54 25.82 -19.39
C HIS A 437 -0.30 26.32 -20.57
N ALA A 438 0.15 26.00 -21.81
CA ALA A 438 -0.55 26.36 -23.02
C ALA A 438 -1.95 25.72 -23.09
N ASN A 439 -2.06 24.47 -22.66
CA ASN A 439 -3.29 23.68 -22.65
C ASN A 439 -3.61 23.22 -21.23
N ALA A 440 -4.66 23.77 -20.63
CA ALA A 440 -5.09 23.43 -19.27
C ALA A 440 -6.54 22.95 -19.27
N TYR A 441 -6.78 21.85 -18.57
CA TYR A 441 -8.10 21.24 -18.40
C TYR A 441 -8.38 21.09 -16.91
N VAL A 442 -9.57 21.47 -16.49
CA VAL A 442 -10.08 21.21 -15.13
C VAL A 442 -11.14 20.14 -15.22
N ILE A 443 -10.93 19.05 -14.52
CA ILE A 443 -11.81 17.89 -14.51
C ILE A 443 -12.24 17.64 -13.07
N TYR A 444 -13.54 17.69 -12.81
CA TYR A 444 -14.04 17.38 -11.50
C TYR A 444 -14.88 16.10 -11.51
N PHE A 445 -14.93 15.42 -10.37
CA PHE A 445 -15.72 14.23 -10.16
C PHE A 445 -16.98 14.57 -9.38
N ASP A 446 -18.15 14.34 -10.02
CA ASP A 446 -19.44 14.57 -9.38
C ASP A 446 -19.75 13.51 -8.27
N GLU A 447 -20.88 13.64 -7.59
CA GLU A 447 -21.26 12.72 -6.51
C GLU A 447 -21.38 11.26 -6.96
N GLN A 448 -21.70 11.03 -8.23
CA GLN A 448 -21.75 9.71 -8.85
C GLN A 448 -20.40 9.25 -9.40
N ARG A 449 -19.32 9.97 -9.08
CA ARG A 449 -17.93 9.73 -9.55
C ARG A 449 -17.78 9.81 -11.07
N ARG A 450 -18.68 10.53 -11.77
CA ARG A 450 -18.56 10.79 -13.21
C ARG A 450 -17.67 11.99 -13.43
N THR A 451 -16.88 11.94 -14.49
CA THR A 451 -16.01 13.05 -14.87
C THR A 451 -16.79 14.15 -15.59
N ARG A 452 -16.58 15.38 -15.15
CA ARG A 452 -17.07 16.61 -15.77
C ARG A 452 -15.89 17.50 -16.10
N GLU A 453 -15.84 17.96 -17.32
CA GLU A 453 -14.87 18.95 -17.73
C GLU A 453 -15.44 20.35 -17.51
N LEU A 454 -14.62 21.20 -16.91
CA LEU A 454 -14.95 22.63 -16.74
C LEU A 454 -14.16 23.42 -17.78
N SER A 455 -14.83 24.29 -18.49
CA SER A 455 -14.16 25.23 -19.38
C SER A 455 -13.32 26.19 -18.55
N VAL A 456 -12.00 26.13 -18.72
CA VAL A 456 -11.08 27.08 -18.11
C VAL A 456 -11.03 28.31 -19.01
N ASP A 457 -11.77 29.34 -18.64
CA ASP A 457 -11.57 30.64 -19.24
C ASP A 457 -10.35 31.30 -18.60
N LYS A 458 -9.22 31.24 -19.30
CA LYS A 458 -7.96 31.83 -18.84
C LYS A 458 -8.07 33.35 -18.58
N SER A 459 -9.04 34.03 -19.21
CA SER A 459 -9.29 35.47 -19.01
C SER A 459 -10.05 35.72 -17.70
N LEU A 460 -10.94 34.84 -17.30
CA LEU A 460 -11.76 34.94 -16.08
C LEU A 460 -11.02 34.52 -14.83
N ALA A 461 -10.04 33.63 -14.94
CA ALA A 461 -9.16 33.28 -13.83
C ALA A 461 -8.28 34.46 -13.34
N VAL A 462 -8.40 35.63 -13.98
CA VAL A 462 -7.55 36.80 -13.73
C VAL A 462 -8.18 37.78 -12.77
N ASP A 463 -9.49 37.85 -12.62
CA ASP A 463 -10.17 38.97 -11.96
C ASP A 463 -11.00 38.60 -10.71
N THR A 464 -10.85 37.41 -10.18
CA THR A 464 -11.28 37.21 -8.81
C THR A 464 -10.27 37.95 -7.92
N ARG A 465 -10.66 39.17 -7.50
CA ARG A 465 -9.94 39.86 -6.44
C ARG A 465 -9.77 38.87 -5.30
N PRO A 466 -8.53 38.67 -4.80
CA PRO A 466 -8.37 37.82 -3.63
C PRO A 466 -9.30 38.39 -2.57
N ALA A 467 -10.27 37.57 -2.10
CA ALA A 467 -11.02 37.98 -0.94
C ALA A 467 -10.00 38.23 0.18
N PRO A 468 -10.12 39.32 0.93
CA PRO A 468 -9.29 39.47 2.11
C PRO A 468 -9.53 38.22 2.99
N PRO A 469 -8.50 37.63 3.58
CA PRO A 469 -8.67 36.43 4.39
C PRO A 469 -9.78 36.62 5.41
N VAL A 470 -10.77 35.72 5.39
CA VAL A 470 -11.94 35.78 6.27
C VAL A 470 -11.70 34.89 7.48
N ASN A 471 -11.67 35.49 8.68
CA ASN A 471 -11.52 34.75 9.92
C ASN A 471 -12.90 34.39 10.48
N PHE A 472 -13.05 33.15 10.89
CA PHE A 472 -14.24 32.70 11.61
C PHE A 472 -13.98 32.70 13.12
N ALA A 473 -15.03 32.75 13.92
CA ALA A 473 -14.95 32.62 15.39
C ALA A 473 -14.37 31.24 15.79
N ALA A 474 -14.58 30.22 14.97
CA ALA A 474 -13.79 28.97 15.01
C ALA A 474 -12.35 29.24 14.51
N PRO A 475 -11.36 28.43 14.93
CA PRO A 475 -9.96 28.62 14.50
C PRO A 475 -9.74 28.20 13.02
N ILE A 476 -10.61 28.68 12.14
CA ILE A 476 -10.65 28.42 10.71
C ILE A 476 -10.60 29.75 9.97
N ARG A 477 -9.82 29.80 8.90
CA ARG A 477 -9.71 30.94 8.02
C ARG A 477 -9.97 30.52 6.57
N LEU A 478 -10.81 31.25 5.87
CA LEU A 478 -10.92 31.21 4.42
C LEU A 478 -9.84 32.12 3.84
N GLU A 479 -8.86 31.53 3.18
CA GLU A 479 -7.75 32.28 2.57
C GLU A 479 -8.14 32.89 1.24
N ASP A 480 -8.93 32.16 0.45
CA ASP A 480 -9.34 32.55 -0.89
C ASP A 480 -10.49 31.66 -1.41
N PHE A 481 -11.10 32.06 -2.51
CA PHE A 481 -12.09 31.25 -3.24
C PHE A 481 -11.95 31.45 -4.75
N GLU A 482 -12.49 30.53 -5.52
CA GLU A 482 -12.48 30.58 -6.98
C GLU A 482 -13.77 29.97 -7.55
N LEU A 483 -14.41 30.69 -8.46
CA LEU A 483 -15.45 30.14 -9.32
C LEU A 483 -14.79 29.48 -10.53
N ALA A 484 -15.18 28.24 -10.82
CA ALA A 484 -14.72 27.55 -12.02
C ALA A 484 -15.26 28.19 -13.31
N SER A 485 -16.39 28.90 -13.21
CA SER A 485 -16.97 29.70 -14.31
C SER A 485 -17.75 30.87 -13.77
N ALA A 486 -17.57 32.06 -14.33
CA ALA A 486 -18.33 33.26 -13.97
C ALA A 486 -19.71 33.31 -14.61
N ALA A 487 -19.99 32.49 -15.60
CA ALA A 487 -21.31 32.29 -16.20
C ALA A 487 -21.62 30.80 -16.28
N VAL A 488 -22.79 30.43 -15.81
CA VAL A 488 -23.24 29.03 -15.75
C VAL A 488 -24.50 28.86 -16.59
N ARG A 489 -24.56 27.79 -17.38
CA ARG A 489 -25.75 27.41 -18.11
C ARG A 489 -26.70 26.62 -17.20
N ARG A 490 -27.98 26.60 -17.53
CA ARG A 490 -29.03 25.95 -16.73
C ARG A 490 -28.84 24.45 -16.53
N ASP A 491 -28.10 23.79 -17.43
CA ASP A 491 -27.79 22.37 -17.39
C ASP A 491 -26.48 22.02 -16.65
N GLN A 492 -25.82 23.04 -16.10
CA GLN A 492 -24.53 22.91 -15.43
C GLN A 492 -24.64 23.18 -13.93
N ALA A 493 -23.71 22.64 -13.15
CA ALA A 493 -23.58 23.01 -11.76
C ALA A 493 -22.59 24.17 -11.60
N VAL A 494 -22.84 25.02 -10.59
CA VAL A 494 -21.82 25.96 -10.12
C VAL A 494 -20.78 25.19 -9.33
N VAL A 495 -19.52 25.33 -9.69
CA VAL A 495 -18.41 24.76 -8.95
C VAL A 495 -17.59 25.87 -8.32
N LEU A 496 -17.49 25.83 -6.99
CA LEU A 496 -16.78 26.78 -6.15
C LEU A 496 -15.62 26.05 -5.47
N LEU A 497 -14.42 26.59 -5.64
CA LEU A 497 -13.23 26.16 -4.91
C LEU A 497 -13.02 27.10 -3.72
N LEU A 498 -12.86 26.54 -2.54
CA LEU A 498 -12.59 27.24 -1.29
C LEU A 498 -11.23 26.82 -0.74
N TYR A 499 -10.45 27.81 -0.34
CA TYR A 499 -9.10 27.60 0.17
C TYR A 499 -9.08 27.89 1.67
N TRP A 500 -9.09 26.83 2.46
CA TRP A 500 -9.19 26.87 3.91
C TRP A 500 -7.84 26.71 4.60
N ARG A 501 -7.73 27.26 5.80
CA ARG A 501 -6.59 27.02 6.70
C ARG A 501 -7.07 26.90 8.13
N GLY A 502 -6.63 25.85 8.83
CA GLY A 502 -6.67 25.79 10.28
C GLY A 502 -5.60 26.73 10.86
N VAL A 503 -5.99 27.64 11.74
CA VAL A 503 -5.04 28.57 12.40
C VAL A 503 -4.59 28.11 13.77
N LYS A 504 -5.36 27.20 14.40
CA LYS A 504 -5.09 26.51 15.65
C LYS A 504 -5.75 25.14 15.59
N PRO A 505 -5.46 24.21 16.53
CA PRO A 505 -6.22 22.97 16.65
C PRO A 505 -7.73 23.23 16.74
N ILE A 506 -8.51 22.44 16.01
CA ILE A 506 -9.97 22.57 15.90
C ILE A 506 -10.61 21.41 16.64
N GLU A 507 -11.54 21.70 17.55
CA GLU A 507 -12.18 20.68 18.39
C GLU A 507 -13.39 20.04 17.74
N ASN A 508 -14.11 20.78 16.90
CA ASN A 508 -15.38 20.36 16.29
C ASN A 508 -15.26 20.15 14.78
N ASP A 509 -16.12 19.31 14.25
CA ASP A 509 -16.33 19.22 12.80
C ASP A 509 -17.38 20.23 12.36
N TYR A 510 -17.02 21.05 11.37
CA TYR A 510 -17.90 22.05 10.76
C TYR A 510 -18.29 21.64 9.36
N THR A 511 -19.50 22.05 8.96
CA THR A 511 -20.04 21.88 7.61
C THR A 511 -19.93 23.22 6.86
N VAL A 512 -19.56 23.15 5.59
CA VAL A 512 -19.60 24.31 4.69
C VAL A 512 -20.94 24.32 3.99
N THR A 513 -21.64 25.46 4.05
CA THR A 513 -22.87 25.69 3.29
C THR A 513 -22.60 26.68 2.17
N ALA A 514 -23.14 26.42 0.98
CA ALA A 514 -23.13 27.36 -0.14
C ALA A 514 -24.56 27.56 -0.65
N HIS A 515 -24.97 28.81 -0.81
CA HIS A 515 -26.30 29.19 -1.25
C HIS A 515 -26.23 30.08 -2.49
N LEU A 516 -27.04 29.77 -3.48
CA LEU A 516 -27.31 30.65 -4.61
C LEU A 516 -28.66 31.35 -4.38
N ILE A 517 -28.65 32.67 -4.35
CA ILE A 517 -29.74 33.49 -3.90
C ILE A 517 -30.19 34.45 -5.01
N ASP A 518 -31.47 34.53 -5.29
CA ASP A 518 -32.05 35.46 -6.27
C ASP A 518 -32.11 36.91 -5.74
N ALA A 519 -32.54 37.84 -6.61
CA ALA A 519 -32.69 39.26 -6.27
C ALA A 519 -33.69 39.53 -5.14
N ASN A 520 -34.62 38.59 -4.87
CA ASN A 520 -35.62 38.69 -3.82
C ASN A 520 -35.17 38.08 -2.49
N GLY A 521 -33.91 37.58 -2.42
CA GLY A 521 -33.34 36.93 -1.23
C GLY A 521 -33.75 35.46 -1.06
N ARG A 522 -34.36 34.84 -2.08
CA ARG A 522 -34.77 33.43 -2.05
C ARG A 522 -33.62 32.53 -2.44
N VAL A 523 -33.41 31.48 -1.67
CA VAL A 523 -32.43 30.42 -2.00
C VAL A 523 -32.95 29.59 -3.17
N ILE A 524 -32.23 29.58 -4.26
CA ILE A 524 -32.55 28.85 -5.50
C ILE A 524 -31.82 27.52 -5.58
N ALA A 525 -30.58 27.48 -5.12
CA ALA A 525 -29.81 26.25 -5.01
C ALA A 525 -28.94 26.30 -3.75
N GLN A 526 -28.71 25.16 -3.15
CA GLN A 526 -27.88 25.05 -1.96
C GLN A 526 -27.06 23.76 -1.98
N SER A 527 -25.94 23.79 -1.28
CA SER A 527 -25.09 22.63 -1.00
C SER A 527 -24.62 22.72 0.44
N GLU A 528 -24.65 21.59 1.14
CA GLU A 528 -24.14 21.44 2.51
C GLU A 528 -23.26 20.21 2.55
N GLN A 529 -22.01 20.41 2.91
CA GLN A 529 -21.07 19.29 3.01
C GLN A 529 -19.96 19.55 4.02
N MET A 530 -19.46 18.49 4.67
CA MET A 530 -18.17 18.59 5.34
C MET A 530 -17.07 18.80 4.28
N PRO A 531 -15.99 19.53 4.62
CA PRO A 531 -14.89 19.77 3.68
C PRO A 531 -14.41 18.48 2.99
N ARG A 532 -14.21 18.60 1.67
CA ARG A 532 -13.86 17.46 0.79
C ARG A 532 -14.85 16.28 0.92
N ARG A 533 -16.13 16.57 1.09
CA ARG A 533 -17.18 15.56 1.28
C ARG A 533 -16.91 14.61 2.45
N GLY A 534 -16.40 15.14 3.56
CA GLY A 534 -16.05 14.39 4.77
C GLY A 534 -14.68 13.71 4.75
N GLN A 535 -13.92 13.82 3.67
CA GLN A 535 -12.54 13.29 3.61
C GLN A 535 -11.53 14.16 4.38
N ALA A 536 -11.88 15.42 4.64
CA ALA A 536 -11.07 16.35 5.42
C ALA A 536 -11.92 17.01 6.54
N PRO A 537 -12.35 16.24 7.54
CA PRO A 537 -13.11 16.80 8.66
C PRO A 537 -12.28 17.87 9.37
N THR A 538 -12.91 18.98 9.78
CA THR A 538 -12.16 20.16 10.25
C THR A 538 -11.33 19.89 11.50
N ARG A 539 -11.77 19.01 12.39
CA ARG A 539 -10.98 18.62 13.58
C ARG A 539 -9.67 17.88 13.25
N ALA A 540 -9.54 17.34 12.03
CA ALA A 540 -8.31 16.70 11.58
C ALA A 540 -7.33 17.70 10.93
N TRP A 541 -7.69 18.98 10.82
CA TRP A 541 -6.83 19.98 10.19
C TRP A 541 -5.66 20.36 11.10
N ALA A 542 -4.44 20.10 10.63
CA ALA A 542 -3.26 20.65 11.28
C ALA A 542 -3.18 22.17 11.05
N PRO A 543 -2.73 22.96 12.02
CA PRO A 543 -2.47 24.37 11.80
C PRO A 543 -1.42 24.58 10.69
N GLY A 544 -1.72 25.46 9.75
CA GLY A 544 -0.79 25.90 8.72
C GLY A 544 -1.06 25.41 7.30
N PRO A 545 -1.24 24.12 6.99
CA PRO A 545 -1.51 23.64 5.64
C PRO A 545 -2.77 24.24 5.02
N LEU A 546 -2.73 24.45 3.70
CA LEU A 546 -3.89 24.89 2.92
C LEU A 546 -4.73 23.66 2.55
N ILE A 547 -6.05 23.78 2.75
CA ILE A 547 -7.01 22.73 2.41
C ILE A 547 -7.92 23.29 1.32
N VAL A 548 -7.95 22.60 0.20
CA VAL A 548 -8.81 22.95 -0.93
C VAL A 548 -10.08 22.12 -0.84
N ASP A 549 -11.23 22.80 -0.85
CA ASP A 549 -12.55 22.18 -0.83
C ASP A 549 -13.34 22.61 -2.06
N ALA A 550 -13.89 21.67 -2.79
CA ALA A 550 -14.72 21.92 -3.96
C ALA A 550 -16.20 21.69 -3.62
N ILE A 551 -16.98 22.74 -3.72
CA ILE A 551 -18.43 22.71 -3.54
C ILE A 551 -19.11 22.75 -4.89
N GLN A 552 -20.06 21.86 -5.09
CA GLN A 552 -20.94 21.84 -6.24
C GLN A 552 -22.35 22.25 -5.84
N LEU A 553 -22.88 23.27 -6.54
CA LEU A 553 -24.28 23.67 -6.45
C LEU A 553 -25.01 23.17 -7.70
N PRO A 554 -25.92 22.19 -7.59
CA PRO A 554 -26.74 21.77 -8.71
C PRO A 554 -27.72 22.89 -9.09
N MET A 555 -27.78 23.22 -10.37
CA MET A 555 -28.68 24.27 -10.86
C MET A 555 -30.03 23.66 -11.21
N PRO A 556 -31.15 24.24 -10.75
CA PRO A 556 -32.46 23.86 -11.23
C PRO A 556 -32.61 24.11 -12.74
N LEU A 557 -33.24 23.20 -13.47
CA LEU A 557 -33.41 23.32 -14.92
C LEU A 557 -34.30 24.50 -15.34
N ASP A 558 -35.17 24.93 -14.45
CA ASP A 558 -36.13 26.02 -14.64
C ASP A 558 -35.66 27.37 -14.09
N ILE A 559 -34.37 27.46 -13.66
CA ILE A 559 -33.84 28.71 -13.14
C ILE A 559 -33.90 29.83 -14.20
N PRO A 560 -34.48 31.02 -13.90
CA PRO A 560 -34.47 32.13 -14.83
C PRO A 560 -33.06 32.62 -15.17
N SER A 561 -32.85 33.13 -16.38
CA SER A 561 -31.61 33.86 -16.69
C SER A 561 -31.53 35.12 -15.86
N GLY A 562 -30.38 35.44 -15.31
CA GLY A 562 -30.21 36.61 -14.46
C GLY A 562 -28.97 36.57 -13.61
N MET A 563 -28.88 37.55 -12.69
CA MET A 563 -27.80 37.65 -11.71
C MET A 563 -28.24 37.08 -10.38
N TYR A 564 -27.41 36.21 -9.83
CA TYR A 564 -27.64 35.53 -8.56
C TYR A 564 -26.47 35.79 -7.62
N ARG A 565 -26.76 35.94 -6.33
CA ARG A 565 -25.75 36.12 -5.29
C ARG A 565 -25.32 34.76 -4.74
N LEU A 566 -24.03 34.47 -4.76
CA LEU A 566 -23.45 33.27 -4.17
C LEU A 566 -22.90 33.59 -2.79
N GLU A 567 -23.36 32.88 -1.79
CA GLU A 567 -22.93 33.00 -0.39
C GLU A 567 -22.41 31.70 0.16
N ILE A 568 -21.42 31.76 1.06
CA ILE A 568 -20.95 30.61 1.85
C ILE A 568 -20.98 30.93 3.34
N ALA A 569 -21.16 29.90 4.16
CA ALA A 569 -21.02 29.97 5.61
C ALA A 569 -20.42 28.67 6.16
N LEU A 570 -19.80 28.77 7.33
CA LEU A 570 -19.52 27.61 8.17
C LEU A 570 -20.67 27.38 9.13
N TYR A 571 -20.97 26.12 9.38
CA TYR A 571 -22.09 25.70 10.19
C TYR A 571 -21.66 24.60 11.16
N ASP A 572 -22.06 24.73 12.43
CA ASP A 572 -21.84 23.71 13.44
C ASP A 572 -23.02 22.72 13.42
N PRO A 573 -22.83 21.49 12.99
CA PRO A 573 -23.93 20.51 12.88
C PRO A 573 -24.52 20.12 14.25
N THR A 574 -23.79 20.35 15.35
CA THR A 574 -24.24 20.02 16.70
C THR A 574 -25.19 21.07 17.25
N THR A 575 -24.85 22.35 17.09
CA THR A 575 -25.64 23.48 17.58
C THR A 575 -26.65 23.99 16.56
N GLN A 576 -26.50 23.57 15.30
CA GLN A 576 -27.27 24.06 14.15
C GLN A 576 -27.16 25.59 13.95
N GLN A 577 -26.04 26.16 14.32
CA GLN A 577 -25.77 27.58 14.19
C GLN A 577 -24.64 27.86 13.21
N ARG A 578 -24.72 28.98 12.53
CA ARG A 578 -23.61 29.48 11.70
C ARG A 578 -22.48 29.97 12.58
N VAL A 579 -21.26 29.70 12.16
CA VAL A 579 -20.05 30.22 12.80
C VAL A 579 -19.87 31.68 12.39
N ALA A 580 -19.85 32.57 13.35
CA ALA A 580 -19.68 34.00 13.09
C ALA A 580 -18.34 34.31 12.40
N ILE A 581 -18.34 35.31 11.54
CA ILE A 581 -17.14 35.91 10.96
C ILE A 581 -16.68 37.03 11.89
N VAL A 582 -15.38 37.06 12.16
CA VAL A 582 -14.78 38.04 13.07
C VAL A 582 -13.71 38.88 12.39
N ASP A 583 -13.58 40.11 12.83
CA ASP A 583 -12.48 40.99 12.43
C ASP A 583 -11.16 40.60 13.15
N THR A 584 -10.10 41.33 12.86
CA THR A 584 -8.77 41.12 13.49
C THR A 584 -8.76 41.37 15.01
N ARG A 585 -9.81 42.00 15.56
CA ARG A 585 -9.98 42.26 16.99
C ARG A 585 -10.91 41.26 17.66
N GLY A 586 -11.47 40.30 16.88
CA GLY A 586 -12.41 39.28 17.38
C GLY A 586 -13.86 39.76 17.45
N SER A 587 -14.21 40.95 16.93
CA SER A 587 -15.59 41.43 16.88
C SER A 587 -16.36 40.76 15.75
N VAL A 588 -17.59 40.34 16.01
CA VAL A 588 -18.47 39.74 15.00
C VAL A 588 -18.86 40.79 13.96
N ILE A 589 -18.62 40.47 12.69
CA ILE A 589 -18.93 41.35 11.56
C ILE A 589 -19.95 40.79 10.57
N ALA A 590 -20.09 39.45 10.51
CA ALA A 590 -21.04 38.76 9.65
C ALA A 590 -21.24 37.31 10.11
N ASP A 591 -22.18 36.60 9.45
CA ASP A 591 -22.38 35.14 9.63
C ASP A 591 -22.20 34.36 8.32
N ARG A 592 -21.86 35.07 7.24
CA ARG A 592 -21.65 34.50 5.90
C ARG A 592 -20.71 35.35 5.06
N VAL A 593 -20.10 34.74 4.07
CA VAL A 593 -19.26 35.43 3.07
C VAL A 593 -20.05 35.52 1.78
N VAL A 594 -20.21 36.73 1.25
CA VAL A 594 -20.72 36.93 -0.11
C VAL A 594 -19.54 36.75 -1.07
N ILE A 595 -19.63 35.71 -1.90
CA ILE A 595 -18.56 35.33 -2.82
C ILE A 595 -18.57 36.22 -4.05
N GLU A 596 -19.67 36.20 -4.82
CA GLU A 596 -19.82 36.97 -6.06
C GLU A 596 -21.27 36.96 -6.55
N TYR A 597 -21.53 37.79 -7.59
CA TYR A 597 -22.74 37.75 -8.38
C TYR A 597 -22.53 36.92 -9.63
N LEU A 598 -23.18 35.77 -9.70
CA LEU A 598 -23.08 34.82 -10.78
C LEU A 598 -24.13 35.10 -11.85
N ARG A 599 -23.74 35.12 -13.12
CA ARG A 599 -24.68 35.21 -14.24
C ARG A 599 -25.12 33.82 -14.68
N VAL A 600 -26.43 33.56 -14.62
CA VAL A 600 -27.04 32.38 -15.26
C VAL A 600 -27.44 32.77 -16.68
N ALA A 601 -26.81 32.13 -17.67
CA ALA A 601 -27.12 32.31 -19.08
C ALA A 601 -28.20 31.33 -19.54
N GLU A 602 -28.81 31.63 -20.67
CA GLU A 602 -29.80 30.74 -21.32
C GLU A 602 -29.24 29.39 -21.74
#